data_bbea53d1f7c508738c943b10ea26b294
#
_entry.id   bbea53d1f7c508738c943b10ea26b294
#
_cell.length_a   1.000
_cell.length_b   1.000
_cell.length_c   1.000
_cell.angle_alpha   90.00
_cell.angle_beta   90.00
_cell.angle_gamma   90.00
#
_symmetry.space_group_name_H-M   'P 1'
#
loop_
_entity.id
_entity.type
_entity.pdbx_description
1 polymer ?
#
loop_
_entity_poly.entity_id
_entity_poly.type
_entity_poly.pdbx_seq_one_letter_code
_entity_poly.pdbx_strand_id
1 'polypeptide(L)'
;MADAAPAMAGKGALARYEAVIGIEIHCQLKTASKMFCGCSTDIDGAAPNTHTCPVCLGLPGTLPTINKSAVEWVIAAGFAIEATTPPATRWDRKNYFYPDIPKGYQISQYQLPLAANGRLTFDTSGGSFTVRIRRAHLEEDTGRLIHQELDGRRVSLIDYNRSGMPLMEIVTEPDIRTGEQARRYAEELRLLMKTIGASDDEMENGQMRVEANVSIRPIGREAFGTRVEVKNMNSMKAVERAIAYEIERQAQVIDDGGAVNMETRGWDDPSQSTYHMRPKEEENDYRYFPEPDLPPLLTTPEWLAEIEGRIPELPAVRRARYRTEFGLSSYDTEVLVNDAAATALFEGSLAAGAGVPAKLIANWVTGEFMRLAKGEGGGGSVDPAQLAVLVKLVTDGAISGTNAKEVLAEHYASGGSVAAIVEARGFRQISDAGALGAAIDQVLAANPAAVADYRAGKGAAVGFLVGQVMKATRGQANAAMVQTALKERLEAVE
;
A
#
# COMPACT_ATOMS: atom_id res chain seq x y z
N MET A 1 34.76 4.96 -19.52
CA MET A 1 34.86 5.90 -18.39
C MET A 1 33.56 5.73 -17.62
N ALA A 2 33.65 5.29 -16.38
CA ALA A 2 32.50 5.07 -15.53
C ALA A 2 31.95 6.43 -15.09
N ASP A 3 30.74 6.78 -15.53
CA ASP A 3 30.05 7.97 -15.07
C ASP A 3 29.78 7.84 -13.57
N ALA A 4 30.36 8.75 -12.81
CA ALA A 4 30.08 8.87 -11.39
C ALA A 4 28.61 9.21 -11.19
N ALA A 5 27.90 8.43 -10.40
CA ALA A 5 26.50 8.66 -10.04
C ALA A 5 26.34 10.07 -9.46
N PRO A 6 25.47 10.94 -10.02
CA PRO A 6 25.19 12.24 -9.43
C PRO A 6 24.44 12.04 -8.12
N ALA A 7 24.95 12.61 -7.05
CA ALA A 7 24.29 12.67 -5.76
C ALA A 7 22.94 13.39 -5.90
N MET A 8 21.89 12.79 -5.32
CA MET A 8 20.53 13.28 -5.10
C MET A 8 20.34 14.79 -5.28
N ALA A 9 19.83 15.24 -6.44
CA ALA A 9 19.57 16.63 -6.71
C ALA A 9 18.36 16.85 -7.63
N GLY A 10 17.17 16.46 -7.20
CA GLY A 10 15.94 16.87 -7.89
C GLY A 10 15.59 18.36 -7.79
N LYS A 11 16.40 19.16 -7.11
CA LYS A 11 16.14 20.59 -6.92
C LYS A 11 16.78 21.49 -7.98
N GLY A 12 17.83 21.06 -8.67
CA GLY A 12 18.56 21.88 -9.63
C GLY A 12 17.84 22.04 -10.98
N ALA A 13 17.38 20.94 -11.56
CA ALA A 13 16.66 20.94 -12.83
C ALA A 13 15.29 21.61 -12.72
N LEU A 14 14.52 21.30 -11.68
CA LEU A 14 13.18 21.87 -11.44
C LEU A 14 13.16 23.37 -11.17
N ALA A 15 14.29 23.98 -10.91
CA ALA A 15 14.39 25.46 -10.85
C ALA A 15 14.32 26.12 -12.24
N ARG A 16 14.63 25.39 -13.31
CA ARG A 16 14.70 25.89 -14.71
C ARG A 16 13.69 25.21 -15.63
N TYR A 17 13.36 24.00 -15.34
CA TYR A 17 12.47 23.17 -16.15
C TYR A 17 11.26 22.72 -15.33
N GLU A 18 10.14 22.59 -16.02
CA GLU A 18 8.94 21.92 -15.51
C GLU A 18 8.93 20.49 -16.06
N ALA A 19 8.82 19.51 -15.17
CA ALA A 19 8.60 18.13 -15.59
C ALA A 19 7.14 17.92 -16.01
N VAL A 20 6.93 17.09 -17.02
CA VAL A 20 5.62 16.70 -17.54
C VAL A 20 5.62 15.17 -17.63
N ILE A 21 4.85 14.53 -16.73
CA ILE A 21 4.95 13.11 -16.49
C ILE A 21 3.55 12.47 -16.60
N GLY A 22 3.43 11.47 -17.47
CA GLY A 22 2.32 10.53 -17.52
C GLY A 22 2.74 9.19 -16.97
N ILE A 23 1.83 8.50 -16.27
CA ILE A 23 2.07 7.18 -15.70
C ILE A 23 1.15 6.17 -16.37
N GLU A 24 1.71 5.01 -16.67
CA GLU A 24 0.99 3.81 -17.11
C GLU A 24 1.17 2.73 -16.04
N ILE A 25 0.07 2.15 -15.57
CA ILE A 25 0.10 1.10 -14.56
C ILE A 25 -0.66 -0.10 -15.11
N HIS A 26 0.01 -1.25 -15.09
CA HIS A 26 -0.58 -2.54 -15.40
C HIS A 26 -0.85 -3.31 -14.11
N CYS A 27 -2.09 -3.72 -13.91
CA CYS A 27 -2.54 -4.51 -12.76
C CYS A 27 -3.06 -5.86 -13.24
N GLN A 28 -2.48 -6.96 -12.76
CA GLN A 28 -2.98 -8.30 -13.00
C GLN A 28 -4.24 -8.53 -12.16
N LEU A 29 -5.34 -8.92 -12.82
CA LEU A 29 -6.64 -9.05 -12.17
C LEU A 29 -6.83 -10.41 -11.51
N LYS A 30 -7.46 -10.43 -10.35
CA LYS A 30 -7.83 -11.65 -9.60
C LYS A 30 -9.04 -12.32 -10.23
N THR A 31 -8.79 -13.26 -11.11
CA THR A 31 -9.81 -14.10 -11.72
C THR A 31 -9.43 -15.56 -11.60
N ALA A 32 -10.39 -16.46 -11.63
CA ALA A 32 -10.12 -17.91 -11.59
C ALA A 32 -9.63 -18.46 -12.94
N SER A 33 -9.92 -17.76 -14.03
CA SER A 33 -9.53 -18.15 -15.39
C SER A 33 -8.93 -16.99 -16.16
N LYS A 34 -8.18 -17.31 -17.22
CA LYS A 34 -7.57 -16.34 -18.12
C LYS A 34 -8.59 -15.46 -18.83
N MET A 35 -8.11 -14.40 -19.48
CA MET A 35 -8.95 -13.36 -20.07
C MET A 35 -9.90 -13.90 -21.15
N PHE A 36 -9.41 -14.78 -22.01
CA PHE A 36 -10.14 -15.25 -23.19
C PHE A 36 -10.29 -16.77 -23.28
N CYS A 37 -9.94 -17.53 -22.21
CA CYS A 37 -10.09 -18.98 -22.16
C CYS A 37 -10.28 -19.48 -20.71
N GLY A 38 -10.57 -20.78 -20.56
CA GLY A 38 -10.81 -21.41 -19.27
C GLY A 38 -9.56 -21.89 -18.51
N CYS A 39 -8.32 -21.60 -18.98
CA CYS A 39 -7.11 -21.99 -18.24
C CYS A 39 -7.07 -21.27 -16.90
N SER A 40 -6.61 -21.99 -15.86
CA SER A 40 -6.43 -21.41 -14.52
C SER A 40 -5.42 -20.26 -14.53
N THR A 41 -5.67 -19.26 -13.69
CA THR A 41 -4.74 -18.16 -13.38
C THR A 41 -3.84 -18.48 -12.19
N ASP A 42 -4.10 -19.56 -11.47
CA ASP A 42 -3.23 -20.05 -10.39
C ASP A 42 -2.06 -20.82 -11.03
N ILE A 43 -0.96 -20.09 -11.27
CA ILE A 43 0.23 -20.58 -11.95
C ILE A 43 1.47 -20.63 -11.06
N ASP A 44 1.33 -20.27 -9.78
CA ASP A 44 2.44 -20.24 -8.83
C ASP A 44 2.94 -21.67 -8.56
N GLY A 45 4.24 -21.88 -8.77
CA GLY A 45 4.87 -23.19 -8.63
C GLY A 45 4.52 -24.19 -9.74
N ALA A 46 3.70 -23.82 -10.72
CA ALA A 46 3.36 -24.69 -11.84
C ALA A 46 4.56 -24.91 -12.78
N ALA A 47 4.68 -26.12 -13.35
CA ALA A 47 5.67 -26.39 -14.38
C ALA A 47 5.41 -25.50 -15.61
N PRO A 48 6.49 -25.07 -16.33
CA PRO A 48 6.33 -24.22 -17.51
C PRO A 48 5.40 -24.84 -18.57
N ASN A 49 4.56 -24.01 -19.16
CA ASN A 49 3.64 -24.37 -20.25
C ASN A 49 2.58 -25.44 -19.89
N THR A 50 2.23 -25.61 -18.61
CA THR A 50 1.20 -26.56 -18.18
C THR A 50 -0.19 -25.92 -18.06
N HIS A 51 -0.28 -24.61 -17.92
CA HIS A 51 -1.53 -23.83 -17.88
C HIS A 51 -1.80 -23.14 -19.22
N THR A 52 -1.80 -23.91 -20.31
CA THR A 52 -1.99 -23.45 -21.67
C THR A 52 -3.08 -24.25 -22.39
N CYS A 53 -3.73 -23.64 -23.37
CA CYS A 53 -4.69 -24.29 -24.25
C CYS A 53 -4.57 -23.73 -25.68
N PRO A 54 -5.22 -24.33 -26.67
CA PRO A 54 -5.19 -23.83 -28.05
C PRO A 54 -5.57 -22.36 -28.19
N VAL A 55 -6.49 -21.83 -27.34
CA VAL A 55 -6.92 -20.42 -27.41
C VAL A 55 -5.80 -19.47 -26.96
N CYS A 56 -5.23 -19.65 -25.76
CA CYS A 56 -4.17 -18.75 -25.27
C CYS A 56 -2.85 -18.93 -26.04
N LEU A 57 -2.65 -20.06 -26.73
CA LEU A 57 -1.53 -20.27 -27.63
C LEU A 57 -1.80 -19.75 -29.07
N GLY A 58 -3.02 -19.28 -29.37
CA GLY A 58 -3.37 -18.72 -30.66
C GLY A 58 -3.36 -19.72 -31.79
N LEU A 59 -3.71 -20.98 -31.53
CA LEU A 59 -3.74 -22.01 -32.61
C LEU A 59 -4.86 -21.71 -33.59
N PRO A 60 -4.66 -22.04 -34.90
CA PRO A 60 -5.68 -21.80 -35.92
C PRO A 60 -7.03 -22.43 -35.59
N GLY A 61 -8.11 -21.69 -35.81
CA GLY A 61 -9.48 -22.14 -35.60
C GLY A 61 -10.03 -22.01 -34.20
N THR A 62 -9.26 -21.44 -33.26
CA THR A 62 -9.74 -21.16 -31.91
C THR A 62 -10.37 -19.79 -31.81
N LEU A 63 -11.39 -19.65 -30.94
CA LEU A 63 -12.09 -18.38 -30.69
C LEU A 63 -11.96 -17.98 -29.25
N PRO A 64 -11.71 -16.69 -28.97
CA PRO A 64 -11.65 -16.14 -27.61
C PRO A 64 -13.04 -16.05 -26.98
N THR A 65 -13.11 -16.18 -25.65
CA THR A 65 -14.34 -15.96 -24.86
C THR A 65 -14.03 -15.00 -23.71
N ILE A 66 -14.80 -13.92 -23.59
CA ILE A 66 -14.56 -12.84 -22.62
C ILE A 66 -14.78 -13.34 -21.19
N ASN A 67 -13.83 -13.06 -20.30
CA ASN A 67 -13.96 -13.28 -18.86
C ASN A 67 -14.81 -12.18 -18.22
N LYS A 68 -16.02 -12.53 -17.78
CA LYS A 68 -16.96 -11.58 -17.15
C LYS A 68 -16.37 -10.94 -15.89
N SER A 69 -15.71 -11.71 -15.02
CA SER A 69 -15.13 -11.18 -13.77
C SER A 69 -14.04 -10.14 -14.04
N ALA A 70 -13.22 -10.34 -15.09
CA ALA A 70 -12.22 -9.34 -15.47
C ALA A 70 -12.86 -8.02 -15.92
N VAL A 71 -13.95 -8.09 -16.68
CA VAL A 71 -14.73 -6.91 -17.09
C VAL A 71 -15.29 -6.19 -15.87
N GLU A 72 -15.91 -6.94 -14.94
CA GLU A 72 -16.48 -6.36 -13.71
C GLU A 72 -15.43 -5.68 -12.85
N TRP A 73 -14.21 -6.23 -12.76
CA TRP A 73 -13.12 -5.58 -12.02
C TRP A 73 -12.69 -4.24 -12.63
N VAL A 74 -12.61 -4.16 -13.97
CA VAL A 74 -12.26 -2.88 -14.62
C VAL A 74 -13.37 -1.85 -14.46
N ILE A 75 -14.64 -2.26 -14.52
CA ILE A 75 -15.78 -1.36 -14.25
C ILE A 75 -15.76 -0.89 -12.79
N ALA A 76 -15.52 -1.79 -11.82
CA ALA A 76 -15.39 -1.43 -10.41
C ALA A 76 -14.23 -0.45 -10.16
N ALA A 77 -13.07 -0.70 -10.80
CA ALA A 77 -11.96 0.25 -10.79
C ALA A 77 -12.34 1.60 -11.41
N GLY A 78 -13.11 1.58 -12.50
CA GLY A 78 -13.67 2.78 -13.14
C GLY A 78 -14.48 3.63 -12.17
N PHE A 79 -15.41 3.03 -11.43
CA PHE A 79 -16.16 3.75 -10.38
C PHE A 79 -15.24 4.29 -9.29
N ALA A 80 -14.27 3.48 -8.84
CA ALA A 80 -13.36 3.86 -7.77
C ALA A 80 -12.42 5.03 -8.13
N ILE A 81 -12.13 5.22 -9.42
CA ILE A 81 -11.36 6.38 -9.95
C ILE A 81 -12.27 7.45 -10.57
N GLU A 82 -13.55 7.46 -10.28
CA GLU A 82 -14.52 8.43 -10.79
C GLU A 82 -14.55 8.53 -12.34
N ALA A 83 -14.28 7.44 -13.04
CA ALA A 83 -14.32 7.37 -14.48
C ALA A 83 -15.74 7.11 -15.01
N THR A 84 -15.95 7.40 -16.29
CA THR A 84 -17.19 7.08 -17.00
C THR A 84 -17.05 5.75 -17.75
N THR A 85 -18.04 4.88 -17.63
CA THR A 85 -18.15 3.64 -18.41
C THR A 85 -19.06 3.89 -19.60
N PRO A 86 -18.62 3.66 -20.85
CA PRO A 86 -19.46 3.85 -22.04
C PRO A 86 -20.56 2.78 -22.10
N PRO A 87 -21.69 3.05 -22.79
CA PRO A 87 -22.78 2.07 -22.93
C PRO A 87 -22.40 0.83 -23.77
N ALA A 88 -21.33 0.94 -24.51
CA ALA A 88 -20.76 -0.17 -25.29
C ALA A 88 -19.23 -0.04 -25.37
N THR A 89 -18.56 -1.16 -25.32
CA THR A 89 -17.10 -1.28 -25.49
C THR A 89 -16.78 -2.37 -26.49
N ARG A 90 -15.57 -2.36 -27.02
CA ARG A 90 -15.06 -3.40 -27.92
C ARG A 90 -13.58 -3.64 -27.70
N TRP A 91 -13.11 -4.75 -28.19
CA TRP A 91 -11.69 -5.09 -28.23
C TRP A 91 -11.09 -4.78 -29.59
N ASP A 92 -9.79 -4.48 -29.58
CA ASP A 92 -8.96 -4.21 -30.74
C ASP A 92 -7.74 -5.15 -30.69
N ARG A 93 -7.18 -5.49 -31.86
CA ARG A 93 -5.89 -6.20 -31.96
C ARG A 93 -4.76 -5.19 -31.99
N LYS A 94 -3.84 -5.31 -31.01
CA LYS A 94 -2.56 -4.60 -30.96
C LYS A 94 -1.51 -5.53 -31.56
N ASN A 95 -1.08 -5.25 -32.79
CA ASN A 95 -0.21 -6.16 -33.52
C ASN A 95 1.26 -5.87 -33.22
N TYR A 96 1.98 -6.86 -32.73
CA TYR A 96 3.43 -6.85 -32.60
C TYR A 96 3.97 -8.29 -32.47
N PHE A 97 5.23 -8.50 -32.92
CA PHE A 97 5.80 -9.82 -33.07
C PHE A 97 6.93 -10.02 -32.06
N TYR A 98 6.58 -10.65 -30.94
CA TYR A 98 7.53 -11.08 -29.94
C TYR A 98 7.32 -12.55 -29.60
N PRO A 99 8.38 -13.28 -29.16
CA PRO A 99 8.27 -14.70 -28.85
C PRO A 99 7.27 -15.04 -27.76
N ASP A 100 7.00 -14.11 -26.84
CA ASP A 100 6.05 -14.24 -25.72
C ASP A 100 4.59 -13.93 -26.11
N ILE A 101 4.35 -13.52 -27.35
CA ILE A 101 3.00 -13.35 -27.91
C ILE A 101 2.76 -14.38 -29.02
N PRO A 102 2.21 -15.54 -28.68
CA PRO A 102 2.08 -16.64 -29.64
C PRO A 102 1.13 -16.36 -30.81
N LYS A 103 0.18 -15.44 -30.62
CA LYS A 103 -0.78 -15.02 -31.67
C LYS A 103 -0.19 -13.98 -32.62
N GLY A 104 0.91 -13.33 -32.30
CA GLY A 104 1.44 -12.16 -33.02
C GLY A 104 0.67 -10.86 -32.78
N TYR A 105 -0.32 -10.88 -31.90
CA TYR A 105 -1.07 -9.71 -31.45
C TYR A 105 -1.56 -9.90 -30.01
N GLN A 106 -1.83 -8.81 -29.34
CA GLN A 106 -2.49 -8.75 -28.04
C GLN A 106 -3.92 -8.24 -28.23
N ILE A 107 -4.90 -8.91 -27.62
CA ILE A 107 -6.27 -8.39 -27.56
C ILE A 107 -6.31 -7.36 -26.43
N SER A 108 -6.65 -6.13 -26.77
CA SER A 108 -6.67 -4.98 -25.88
C SER A 108 -7.88 -4.08 -26.20
N GLN A 109 -8.05 -2.97 -25.50
CA GLN A 109 -9.06 -1.97 -25.78
C GLN A 109 -8.39 -0.63 -26.07
N TYR A 110 -8.55 -0.09 -27.27
CA TYR A 110 -7.92 1.17 -27.65
C TYR A 110 -8.91 2.33 -27.80
N GLN A 111 -9.88 2.19 -28.71
CA GLN A 111 -10.81 3.28 -29.02
C GLN A 111 -11.99 3.38 -28.05
N LEU A 112 -12.46 2.27 -27.51
CA LEU A 112 -13.61 2.19 -26.62
C LEU A 112 -13.25 1.47 -25.32
N PRO A 113 -12.44 2.09 -24.43
CA PRO A 113 -12.06 1.48 -23.16
C PRO A 113 -13.26 1.35 -22.23
N LEU A 114 -13.18 0.42 -21.27
CA LEU A 114 -14.22 0.21 -20.26
C LEU A 114 -14.42 1.39 -19.31
N ALA A 115 -13.35 2.15 -19.04
CA ALA A 115 -13.42 3.34 -18.20
C ALA A 115 -12.60 4.48 -18.81
N ALA A 116 -13.15 5.69 -18.84
CA ALA A 116 -12.51 6.86 -19.41
C ALA A 116 -12.77 8.12 -18.57
N ASN A 117 -11.88 9.10 -18.69
CA ASN A 117 -12.00 10.41 -18.06
C ASN A 117 -12.16 10.37 -16.54
N GLY A 118 -11.38 9.50 -15.89
CA GLY A 118 -11.33 9.39 -14.44
C GLY A 118 -10.39 10.40 -13.78
N ARG A 119 -10.31 10.32 -12.46
CA ARG A 119 -9.35 11.08 -11.65
C ARG A 119 -9.06 10.36 -10.34
N LEU A 120 -7.92 10.65 -9.76
CA LEU A 120 -7.53 10.19 -8.44
C LEU A 120 -6.90 11.33 -7.66
N THR A 121 -7.40 11.56 -6.44
CA THR A 121 -6.90 12.61 -5.54
C THR A 121 -6.22 11.96 -4.35
N PHE A 122 -5.02 12.46 -3.99
CA PHE A 122 -4.22 11.95 -2.89
C PHE A 122 -3.36 13.06 -2.27
N ASP A 123 -2.88 12.84 -1.06
CA ASP A 123 -2.04 13.80 -0.34
C ASP A 123 -0.55 13.60 -0.68
N THR A 124 0.16 14.73 -0.85
CA THR A 124 1.61 14.81 -1.04
C THR A 124 2.22 15.72 0.02
N SER A 125 3.55 15.85 0.03
CA SER A 125 4.23 16.84 0.89
C SER A 125 3.82 18.30 0.59
N GLY A 126 3.36 18.56 -0.64
CA GLY A 126 2.86 19.87 -1.10
C GLY A 126 1.36 20.08 -0.88
N GLY A 127 0.65 19.15 -0.27
CA GLY A 127 -0.80 19.17 -0.08
C GLY A 127 -1.53 18.19 -1.00
N SER A 128 -2.85 18.36 -1.09
CA SER A 128 -3.70 17.48 -1.93
C SER A 128 -3.42 17.71 -3.42
N PHE A 129 -3.26 16.63 -4.17
CA PHE A 129 -2.98 16.62 -5.59
C PHE A 129 -3.95 15.70 -6.34
N THR A 130 -4.44 16.14 -7.49
CA THR A 130 -5.35 15.36 -8.34
C THR A 130 -4.70 15.06 -9.68
N VAL A 131 -4.69 13.78 -10.06
CA VAL A 131 -4.26 13.31 -11.38
C VAL A 131 -5.49 12.92 -12.18
N ARG A 132 -5.60 13.40 -13.40
CA ARG A 132 -6.61 12.93 -14.36
C ARG A 132 -6.17 11.60 -14.94
N ILE A 133 -7.13 10.68 -15.06
CA ILE A 133 -6.91 9.36 -15.65
C ILE A 133 -7.62 9.33 -17.00
N ARG A 134 -6.84 9.15 -18.06
CA ARG A 134 -7.36 9.12 -19.42
C ARG A 134 -8.27 7.93 -19.63
N ARG A 135 -7.79 6.75 -19.21
CA ARG A 135 -8.53 5.50 -19.35
C ARG A 135 -8.05 4.42 -18.39
N ALA A 136 -8.92 3.48 -18.09
CA ALA A 136 -8.58 2.15 -17.62
C ALA A 136 -9.23 1.14 -18.57
N HIS A 137 -8.46 0.20 -19.09
CA HIS A 137 -8.91 -0.75 -20.07
C HIS A 137 -8.37 -2.15 -19.84
N LEU A 138 -9.01 -3.10 -20.48
CA LEU A 138 -8.74 -4.51 -20.32
C LEU A 138 -7.89 -5.04 -21.47
N GLU A 139 -6.89 -5.84 -21.12
CA GLU A 139 -6.04 -6.55 -22.07
C GLU A 139 -5.61 -7.91 -21.54
N GLU A 140 -4.88 -8.69 -22.31
CA GLU A 140 -4.24 -9.92 -21.88
C GLU A 140 -2.75 -9.76 -21.69
N ASP A 141 -2.17 -10.40 -20.66
CA ASP A 141 -0.71 -10.40 -20.46
C ASP A 141 -0.01 -11.36 -21.43
N THR A 142 1.27 -11.15 -21.66
CA THR A 142 2.14 -11.97 -22.52
C THR A 142 2.72 -13.16 -21.75
N GLY A 143 3.37 -14.09 -22.45
CA GLY A 143 4.20 -15.12 -21.86
C GLY A 143 5.36 -14.54 -21.06
N ARG A 144 6.09 -15.39 -20.37
CA ARG A 144 7.30 -15.02 -19.62
C ARG A 144 8.53 -15.44 -20.39
N LEU A 145 9.48 -14.52 -20.61
CA LEU A 145 10.80 -14.80 -21.15
C LEU A 145 11.79 -15.02 -20.01
N ILE A 146 12.52 -16.12 -20.07
CA ILE A 146 13.57 -16.47 -19.11
C ILE A 146 14.90 -16.56 -19.87
N HIS A 147 15.79 -15.62 -19.66
CA HIS A 147 17.11 -15.60 -20.30
C HIS A 147 18.07 -16.39 -19.46
N GLN A 148 18.73 -17.38 -20.07
CA GLN A 148 19.74 -18.19 -19.39
C GLN A 148 20.83 -18.68 -20.36
N GLU A 149 21.88 -19.22 -19.82
CA GLU A 149 22.93 -19.87 -20.59
C GLU A 149 22.74 -21.40 -20.50
N LEU A 150 22.61 -22.04 -21.67
CA LEU A 150 22.56 -23.49 -21.80
C LEU A 150 23.71 -23.95 -22.75
N ASP A 151 24.53 -24.84 -22.30
CA ASP A 151 25.67 -25.39 -23.07
C ASP A 151 26.56 -24.30 -23.71
N GLY A 152 26.83 -23.22 -22.96
CA GLY A 152 27.64 -22.08 -23.42
C GLY A 152 26.93 -21.17 -24.43
N ARG A 153 25.60 -21.31 -24.65
CA ARG A 153 24.79 -20.47 -25.52
C ARG A 153 23.77 -19.69 -24.72
N ARG A 154 23.66 -18.41 -25.01
CA ARG A 154 22.55 -17.60 -24.49
C ARG A 154 21.26 -18.00 -25.19
N VAL A 155 20.27 -18.39 -24.40
CA VAL A 155 18.93 -18.79 -24.89
C VAL A 155 17.85 -18.02 -24.13
N SER A 156 16.70 -17.87 -24.76
CA SER A 156 15.49 -17.36 -24.13
C SER A 156 14.46 -18.47 -24.11
N LEU A 157 14.15 -18.97 -22.92
CA LEU A 157 13.05 -19.92 -22.74
C LEU A 157 11.75 -19.15 -22.60
N ILE A 158 10.65 -19.75 -23.09
CA ILE A 158 9.33 -19.11 -23.08
C ILE A 158 8.40 -19.97 -22.24
N ASP A 159 7.79 -19.34 -21.24
CA ASP A 159 6.72 -19.92 -20.44
C ASP A 159 5.41 -19.18 -20.74
N TYR A 160 4.48 -19.89 -21.37
CA TYR A 160 3.16 -19.36 -21.73
C TYR A 160 2.10 -19.51 -20.63
N ASN A 161 2.47 -19.99 -19.42
CA ASN A 161 1.52 -20.05 -18.31
C ASN A 161 0.90 -18.68 -18.03
N ARG A 162 1.68 -17.60 -18.15
CA ARG A 162 1.17 -16.22 -17.97
C ARG A 162 0.41 -15.68 -19.20
N SER A 163 0.66 -16.20 -20.39
CA SER A 163 -0.01 -15.72 -21.64
C SER A 163 -1.53 -15.79 -21.50
N GLY A 164 -2.22 -14.69 -21.75
CA GLY A 164 -3.66 -14.57 -21.63
C GLY A 164 -4.18 -14.28 -20.22
N MET A 165 -3.32 -14.00 -19.24
CA MET A 165 -3.75 -13.51 -17.92
C MET A 165 -4.49 -12.19 -18.06
N PRO A 166 -5.62 -11.97 -17.35
CA PRO A 166 -6.34 -10.69 -17.40
C PRO A 166 -5.48 -9.57 -16.83
N LEU A 167 -5.31 -8.51 -17.61
CA LEU A 167 -4.51 -7.37 -17.29
C LEU A 167 -5.33 -6.09 -17.45
N MET A 168 -5.31 -5.21 -16.46
CA MET A 168 -5.89 -3.87 -16.57
C MET A 168 -4.74 -2.87 -16.74
N GLU A 169 -4.81 -2.06 -17.79
CA GLU A 169 -3.91 -0.93 -17.99
C GLU A 169 -4.61 0.37 -17.64
N ILE A 170 -3.99 1.18 -16.78
CA ILE A 170 -4.49 2.47 -16.32
C ILE A 170 -3.51 3.54 -16.79
N VAL A 171 -3.98 4.48 -17.61
CA VAL A 171 -3.17 5.53 -18.24
C VAL A 171 -3.61 6.89 -17.74
N THR A 172 -2.68 7.68 -17.20
CA THR A 172 -2.96 9.05 -16.75
C THR A 172 -2.83 10.08 -17.87
N GLU A 173 -3.39 11.26 -17.65
CA GLU A 173 -2.92 12.48 -18.32
C GLU A 173 -1.57 12.88 -17.72
N PRO A 174 -0.75 13.70 -18.45
CA PRO A 174 0.59 14.07 -18.00
C PRO A 174 0.54 15.22 -16.98
N ASP A 175 -0.21 15.02 -15.91
CA ASP A 175 -0.44 16.03 -14.85
C ASP A 175 0.65 16.03 -13.77
N ILE A 176 1.38 14.93 -13.62
CA ILE A 176 2.40 14.72 -12.59
C ILE A 176 3.64 15.57 -12.89
N ARG A 177 4.27 16.11 -11.85
CA ARG A 177 5.41 17.04 -11.95
C ARG A 177 6.65 16.56 -11.16
N THR A 178 6.50 15.62 -10.25
CA THR A 178 7.60 15.15 -9.39
C THR A 178 7.57 13.62 -9.21
N GLY A 179 8.72 13.05 -8.88
CA GLY A 179 8.82 11.63 -8.52
C GLY A 179 7.97 11.27 -7.29
N GLU A 180 7.88 12.19 -6.29
CA GLU A 180 7.01 12.00 -5.14
C GLU A 180 5.54 11.86 -5.54
N GLN A 181 5.04 12.76 -6.41
CA GLN A 181 3.66 12.68 -6.89
C GLN A 181 3.39 11.37 -7.63
N ALA A 182 4.34 10.91 -8.46
CA ALA A 182 4.22 9.64 -9.18
C ALA A 182 4.17 8.44 -8.21
N ARG A 183 5.04 8.43 -7.20
CA ARG A 183 5.03 7.40 -6.16
C ARG A 183 3.72 7.39 -5.39
N ARG A 184 3.25 8.56 -4.92
CA ARG A 184 2.00 8.67 -4.16
C ARG A 184 0.78 8.26 -4.99
N TYR A 185 0.75 8.60 -6.29
CA TYR A 185 -0.26 8.12 -7.22
C TYR A 185 -0.28 6.59 -7.29
N ALA A 186 0.88 5.97 -7.50
CA ALA A 186 0.99 4.52 -7.61
C ALA A 186 0.62 3.80 -6.29
N GLU A 187 1.02 4.34 -5.13
CA GLU A 187 0.65 3.85 -3.81
C GLU A 187 -0.86 3.90 -3.58
N GLU A 188 -1.50 5.04 -3.91
CA GLU A 188 -2.94 5.23 -3.75
C GLU A 188 -3.75 4.33 -4.69
N LEU A 189 -3.33 4.21 -5.96
CA LEU A 189 -3.98 3.32 -6.90
C LEU A 189 -3.86 1.85 -6.47
N ARG A 190 -2.68 1.44 -6.00
CA ARG A 190 -2.47 0.09 -5.44
C ARG A 190 -3.41 -0.19 -4.27
N LEU A 191 -3.51 0.74 -3.32
CA LEU A 191 -4.41 0.61 -2.18
C LEU A 191 -5.87 0.49 -2.62
N LEU A 192 -6.26 1.27 -3.62
CA LEU A 192 -7.61 1.27 -4.18
C LEU A 192 -7.92 -0.08 -4.84
N MET A 193 -7.01 -0.63 -5.68
CA MET A 193 -7.18 -1.94 -6.31
C MET A 193 -7.27 -3.08 -5.29
N LYS A 194 -6.46 -3.04 -4.24
CA LYS A 194 -6.56 -3.99 -3.11
C LYS A 194 -7.88 -3.85 -2.35
N THR A 195 -8.33 -2.63 -2.12
CA THR A 195 -9.57 -2.37 -1.37
C THR A 195 -10.78 -2.90 -2.10
N ILE A 196 -10.89 -2.69 -3.41
CA ILE A 196 -12.00 -3.25 -4.20
C ILE A 196 -11.85 -4.76 -4.45
N GLY A 197 -10.68 -5.36 -4.17
CA GLY A 197 -10.40 -6.79 -4.37
C GLY A 197 -10.01 -7.19 -5.80
N ALA A 198 -9.71 -6.21 -6.67
CA ALA A 198 -9.42 -6.46 -8.08
C ALA A 198 -8.05 -7.10 -8.31
N SER A 199 -7.06 -6.78 -7.46
CA SER A 199 -5.68 -7.27 -7.57
C SER A 199 -5.02 -7.33 -6.21
N ASP A 200 -4.00 -8.17 -6.06
CA ASP A 200 -3.08 -8.15 -4.90
C ASP A 200 -1.94 -7.14 -5.11
N ASP A 201 -1.70 -6.75 -6.37
CA ASP A 201 -0.80 -5.69 -6.82
C ASP A 201 0.61 -5.76 -6.21
N GLU A 202 1.20 -6.95 -6.19
CA GLU A 202 2.56 -7.16 -5.72
C GLU A 202 3.55 -6.88 -6.85
N MET A 203 4.33 -5.79 -6.72
CA MET A 203 5.32 -5.38 -7.72
C MET A 203 6.46 -6.39 -7.84
N GLU A 204 6.89 -6.99 -6.72
CA GLU A 204 7.97 -7.98 -6.69
C GLU A 204 7.62 -9.25 -7.50
N ASN A 205 6.33 -9.62 -7.52
CA ASN A 205 5.81 -10.74 -8.29
C ASN A 205 5.37 -10.35 -9.71
N GLY A 206 5.52 -9.06 -10.07
CA GLY A 206 5.14 -8.55 -11.38
C GLY A 206 3.62 -8.42 -11.60
N GLN A 207 2.83 -8.51 -10.54
CA GLN A 207 1.38 -8.34 -10.61
C GLN A 207 0.98 -6.87 -10.82
N MET A 208 1.82 -5.94 -10.39
CA MET A 208 1.73 -4.52 -10.69
C MET A 208 3.01 -4.05 -11.35
N ARG A 209 2.89 -3.39 -12.49
CA ARG A 209 4.01 -2.76 -13.21
C ARG A 209 3.71 -1.30 -13.37
N VAL A 210 4.69 -0.45 -13.08
CA VAL A 210 4.59 1.01 -13.22
C VAL A 210 5.59 1.46 -14.28
N GLU A 211 5.10 2.19 -15.27
CA GLU A 211 5.90 2.80 -16.32
C GLU A 211 5.65 4.30 -16.33
N ALA A 212 6.70 5.08 -16.58
CA ALA A 212 6.60 6.54 -16.59
C ALA A 212 7.03 7.10 -17.93
N ASN A 213 6.21 7.97 -18.51
CA ASN A 213 6.54 8.80 -19.66
C ASN A 213 7.00 10.17 -19.14
N VAL A 214 8.31 10.40 -19.13
CA VAL A 214 8.93 11.60 -18.54
C VAL A 214 9.41 12.53 -19.64
N SER A 215 9.02 13.80 -19.60
CA SER A 215 9.60 14.87 -20.39
C SER A 215 9.80 16.11 -19.52
N ILE A 216 10.68 17.02 -19.95
CA ILE A 216 10.87 18.34 -19.33
C ILE A 216 10.71 19.43 -20.35
N ARG A 217 10.27 20.61 -19.89
CA ARG A 217 10.18 21.82 -20.70
C ARG A 217 10.65 23.04 -19.91
N PRO A 218 11.22 24.09 -20.54
CA PRO A 218 11.50 25.33 -19.85
C PRO A 218 10.24 25.88 -19.16
N ILE A 219 10.40 26.43 -17.96
CA ILE A 219 9.29 27.04 -17.21
C ILE A 219 8.62 28.11 -18.06
N GLY A 220 7.29 28.09 -18.16
CA GLY A 220 6.48 29.03 -18.96
C GLY A 220 6.29 28.63 -20.43
N ARG A 221 6.90 27.52 -20.89
CA ARG A 221 6.66 27.00 -22.24
C ARG A 221 5.48 26.04 -22.24
N GLU A 222 4.51 26.19 -23.14
CA GLU A 222 3.35 25.32 -23.24
C GLU A 222 3.64 23.97 -23.94
N ALA A 223 4.47 24.00 -25.00
CA ALA A 223 4.81 22.82 -25.78
C ALA A 223 5.57 21.79 -24.93
N PHE A 224 5.17 20.53 -25.03
CA PHE A 224 5.86 19.43 -24.35
C PHE A 224 7.28 19.22 -24.90
N GLY A 225 8.17 18.73 -24.04
CA GLY A 225 9.47 18.21 -24.45
C GLY A 225 9.37 16.79 -25.03
N THR A 226 10.50 16.27 -25.47
CA THR A 226 10.60 14.89 -25.96
C THR A 226 10.42 13.94 -24.77
N ARG A 227 9.47 13.01 -24.87
CA ARG A 227 9.19 12.03 -23.83
C ARG A 227 10.17 10.86 -23.89
N VAL A 228 10.55 10.39 -22.72
CA VAL A 228 11.29 9.15 -22.49
C VAL A 228 10.43 8.24 -21.65
N GLU A 229 10.28 6.99 -22.08
CA GLU A 229 9.57 5.97 -21.32
C GLU A 229 10.56 5.28 -20.36
N VAL A 230 10.24 5.24 -19.07
CA VAL A 230 11.04 4.56 -18.04
C VAL A 230 10.31 3.32 -17.55
N LYS A 231 10.97 2.17 -17.64
CA LYS A 231 10.47 0.84 -17.26
C LYS A 231 11.33 0.20 -16.16
N ASN A 232 10.93 -0.98 -15.71
CA ASN A 232 11.64 -1.81 -14.72
C ASN A 232 11.75 -1.17 -13.32
N MET A 233 10.78 -0.35 -12.95
CA MET A 233 10.68 0.23 -11.62
C MET A 233 9.95 -0.74 -10.68
N ASN A 234 10.69 -1.64 -10.03
CA ASN A 234 10.13 -2.78 -9.28
C ASN A 234 9.74 -2.46 -7.83
N SER A 235 9.71 -1.19 -7.44
CA SER A 235 9.23 -0.74 -6.13
C SER A 235 8.72 0.70 -6.20
N MET A 236 7.87 1.10 -5.25
CA MET A 236 7.37 2.48 -5.17
C MET A 236 8.50 3.50 -5.01
N LYS A 237 9.57 3.14 -4.28
CA LYS A 237 10.77 4.00 -4.16
C LYS A 237 11.55 4.07 -5.46
N ALA A 238 11.60 2.98 -6.24
CA ALA A 238 12.23 3.00 -7.56
C ALA A 238 11.49 3.93 -8.52
N VAL A 239 10.16 4.00 -8.47
CA VAL A 239 9.36 4.95 -9.26
C VAL A 239 9.79 6.40 -8.99
N GLU A 240 9.86 6.80 -7.71
CA GLU A 240 10.28 8.14 -7.33
C GLU A 240 11.71 8.47 -7.79
N ARG A 241 12.67 7.54 -7.54
CA ARG A 241 14.08 7.75 -7.86
C ARG A 241 14.36 7.76 -9.36
N ALA A 242 13.76 6.84 -10.09
CA ALA A 242 13.93 6.76 -11.54
C ALA A 242 13.42 8.02 -12.26
N ILE A 243 12.28 8.53 -11.85
CA ILE A 243 11.73 9.77 -12.39
C ILE A 243 12.60 10.96 -12.02
N ALA A 244 13.05 11.07 -10.77
CA ALA A 244 13.95 12.16 -10.35
C ALA A 244 15.27 12.12 -11.14
N TYR A 245 15.86 10.95 -11.31
CA TYR A 245 17.07 10.78 -12.12
C TYR A 245 16.84 11.19 -13.58
N GLU A 246 15.74 10.75 -14.18
CA GLU A 246 15.45 11.02 -15.60
C GLU A 246 15.22 12.52 -15.86
N ILE A 247 14.58 13.25 -14.93
CA ILE A 247 14.44 14.71 -15.01
C ILE A 247 15.81 15.39 -15.03
N GLU A 248 16.71 15.02 -14.12
CA GLU A 248 18.07 15.59 -14.07
C GLU A 248 18.88 15.23 -15.31
N ARG A 249 18.81 13.97 -15.77
CA ARG A 249 19.49 13.52 -16.98
C ARG A 249 19.06 14.32 -18.21
N GLN A 250 17.75 14.50 -18.40
CA GLN A 250 17.22 15.30 -19.53
C GLN A 250 17.65 16.75 -19.43
N ALA A 251 17.63 17.35 -18.23
CA ALA A 251 18.09 18.71 -18.01
C ALA A 251 19.58 18.86 -18.38
N GLN A 252 20.42 17.93 -17.94
CA GLN A 252 21.84 17.93 -18.27
C GLN A 252 22.08 17.84 -19.78
N VAL A 253 21.39 16.93 -20.49
CA VAL A 253 21.48 16.80 -21.95
C VAL A 253 21.14 18.12 -22.66
N ILE A 254 20.06 18.79 -22.22
CA ILE A 254 19.62 20.06 -22.83
C ILE A 254 20.60 21.21 -22.50
N ASP A 255 21.08 21.29 -21.25
CA ASP A 255 22.02 22.31 -20.81
C ASP A 255 23.39 22.20 -21.53
N ASP A 256 23.80 20.98 -21.87
CA ASP A 256 25.00 20.71 -22.66
C ASP A 256 24.80 20.97 -24.16
N GLY A 257 23.63 21.47 -24.59
CA GLY A 257 23.29 21.79 -25.97
C GLY A 257 22.91 20.57 -26.82
N GLY A 258 22.66 19.43 -26.18
CA GLY A 258 22.17 18.20 -26.82
C GLY A 258 20.66 18.20 -27.01
N ALA A 259 20.15 17.10 -27.58
CA ALA A 259 18.71 16.83 -27.73
C ALA A 259 18.34 15.53 -27.04
N VAL A 260 17.21 15.52 -26.32
CA VAL A 260 16.62 14.30 -25.75
C VAL A 260 15.99 13.50 -26.88
N ASN A 261 16.34 12.21 -26.98
CA ASN A 261 15.75 11.29 -27.93
C ASN A 261 14.50 10.62 -27.38
N MET A 262 13.53 10.32 -28.26
CA MET A 262 12.38 9.50 -27.90
C MET A 262 12.85 8.05 -27.80
N GLU A 263 12.91 7.53 -26.58
CA GLU A 263 13.44 6.19 -26.30
C GLU A 263 12.77 5.53 -25.10
N THR A 264 12.91 4.21 -24.98
CA THR A 264 12.59 3.46 -23.76
C THR A 264 13.88 3.21 -23.00
N ARG A 265 13.86 3.53 -21.70
CA ARG A 265 14.97 3.33 -20.77
C ARG A 265 14.54 2.41 -19.62
N GLY A 266 15.44 1.56 -19.16
CA GLY A 266 15.25 0.72 -17.97
C GLY A 266 15.86 1.35 -16.73
N TRP A 267 15.20 1.27 -15.59
CA TRP A 267 15.80 1.61 -14.30
C TRP A 267 16.70 0.48 -13.81
N ASP A 268 17.90 0.80 -13.36
CA ASP A 268 18.84 -0.10 -12.70
C ASP A 268 19.01 0.34 -11.25
N ASP A 269 18.41 -0.42 -10.33
CA ASP A 269 18.38 -0.04 -8.90
C ASP A 269 19.79 -0.09 -8.26
N PRO A 270 20.70 -1.05 -8.57
CA PRO A 270 22.07 -1.04 -8.07
C PRO A 270 22.86 0.22 -8.44
N SER A 271 22.82 0.66 -9.69
CA SER A 271 23.54 1.86 -10.13
C SER A 271 22.76 3.17 -9.91
N GLN A 272 21.49 3.10 -9.50
CA GLN A 272 20.59 4.25 -9.33
C GLN A 272 20.55 5.14 -10.59
N SER A 273 20.45 4.51 -11.77
CA SER A 273 20.47 5.20 -13.06
C SER A 273 19.57 4.53 -14.08
N THR A 274 19.25 5.23 -15.16
CA THR A 274 18.54 4.63 -16.29
C THR A 274 19.52 4.25 -17.41
N TYR A 275 19.24 3.14 -18.09
CA TYR A 275 20.01 2.68 -19.25
C TYR A 275 19.12 2.59 -20.49
N HIS A 276 19.72 2.81 -21.68
CA HIS A 276 19.00 2.68 -22.95
C HIS A 276 18.58 1.22 -23.19
N MET A 277 17.33 0.99 -23.56
CA MET A 277 16.82 -0.33 -23.96
C MET A 277 16.60 -0.42 -25.46
N ARG A 278 15.74 0.46 -26.00
CA ARG A 278 15.37 0.47 -27.42
C ARG A 278 14.77 1.84 -27.81
N PRO A 279 14.69 2.20 -29.10
CA PRO A 279 13.83 3.27 -29.54
C PRO A 279 12.36 2.99 -29.13
N LYS A 280 11.61 4.04 -28.79
CA LYS A 280 10.20 3.89 -28.43
C LYS A 280 9.38 3.66 -29.70
N GLU A 281 8.55 2.61 -29.69
CA GLU A 281 7.55 2.34 -30.73
C GLU A 281 6.43 3.40 -30.66
N GLU A 282 5.92 3.80 -31.81
CA GLU A 282 4.78 4.70 -31.91
C GLU A 282 3.48 3.90 -32.01
N GLU A 283 2.37 4.52 -31.64
CA GLU A 283 1.03 3.95 -31.67
C GLU A 283 0.64 3.41 -33.06
N ASN A 284 1.10 4.07 -34.12
CA ASN A 284 0.88 3.66 -35.51
C ASN A 284 1.57 2.33 -35.89
N ASP A 285 2.64 1.97 -35.16
CA ASP A 285 3.37 0.73 -35.42
C ASP A 285 2.54 -0.51 -35.08
N TYR A 286 1.62 -0.39 -34.13
CA TYR A 286 0.75 -1.50 -33.70
C TYR A 286 -0.42 -1.77 -34.64
N ARG A 287 -0.73 -0.89 -35.58
CA ARG A 287 -1.77 -1.09 -36.61
C ARG A 287 -3.07 -1.64 -36.00
N TYR A 288 -3.60 -0.94 -34.99
CA TYR A 288 -4.84 -1.33 -34.30
C TYR A 288 -6.00 -1.51 -35.27
N PHE A 289 -6.77 -2.57 -35.09
CA PHE A 289 -8.06 -2.77 -35.73
C PHE A 289 -9.00 -3.59 -34.82
N PRO A 290 -10.34 -3.49 -35.01
CA PRO A 290 -11.29 -4.21 -34.18
C PRO A 290 -11.04 -5.72 -34.20
N GLU A 291 -11.10 -6.36 -33.00
CA GLU A 291 -11.04 -7.83 -32.89
C GLU A 291 -12.30 -8.46 -33.51
N PRO A 292 -12.19 -9.19 -34.63
CA PRO A 292 -13.36 -9.70 -35.34
C PRO A 292 -14.05 -10.85 -34.62
N ASP A 293 -13.35 -11.58 -33.75
CA ASP A 293 -13.86 -12.76 -33.07
C ASP A 293 -14.59 -12.43 -31.75
N LEU A 294 -14.62 -11.17 -31.36
CA LEU A 294 -15.33 -10.69 -30.17
C LEU A 294 -16.43 -9.70 -30.56
N PRO A 295 -17.69 -9.96 -30.19
CA PRO A 295 -18.76 -8.98 -30.39
C PRO A 295 -18.56 -7.78 -29.45
N PRO A 296 -19.11 -6.59 -29.79
CA PRO A 296 -19.18 -5.48 -28.84
C PRO A 296 -19.89 -5.88 -27.55
N LEU A 297 -19.36 -5.43 -26.43
CA LEU A 297 -19.94 -5.66 -25.11
C LEU A 297 -20.80 -4.47 -24.74
N LEU A 298 -22.07 -4.74 -24.35
CA LEU A 298 -23.00 -3.73 -23.86
C LEU A 298 -22.91 -3.67 -22.32
N THR A 299 -22.79 -2.47 -21.79
CA THR A 299 -22.81 -2.20 -20.36
C THR A 299 -24.17 -1.59 -19.98
N THR A 300 -25.08 -2.44 -19.46
CA THR A 300 -26.42 -1.95 -19.10
C THR A 300 -26.40 -1.20 -17.77
N PRO A 301 -27.31 -0.21 -17.56
CA PRO A 301 -27.41 0.51 -16.29
C PRO A 301 -27.61 -0.41 -15.07
N GLU A 302 -28.39 -1.49 -15.24
CA GLU A 302 -28.68 -2.46 -14.17
C GLU A 302 -27.39 -3.22 -13.76
N TRP A 303 -26.59 -3.65 -14.73
CA TRP A 303 -25.32 -4.31 -14.49
C TRP A 303 -24.30 -3.37 -13.83
N LEU A 304 -24.24 -2.11 -14.28
CA LEU A 304 -23.39 -1.09 -13.67
C LEU A 304 -23.78 -0.84 -12.21
N ALA A 305 -25.08 -0.69 -11.92
CA ALA A 305 -25.59 -0.51 -10.56
C ALA A 305 -25.31 -1.72 -9.65
N GLU A 306 -25.38 -2.95 -10.19
CA GLU A 306 -25.02 -4.15 -9.45
C GLU A 306 -23.54 -4.15 -9.07
N ILE A 307 -22.65 -3.74 -9.99
CA ILE A 307 -21.20 -3.67 -9.71
C ILE A 307 -20.90 -2.56 -8.69
N GLU A 308 -21.48 -1.37 -8.88
CA GLU A 308 -21.30 -0.24 -7.97
C GLU A 308 -21.74 -0.58 -6.55
N GLY A 309 -22.87 -1.27 -6.38
CA GLY A 309 -23.38 -1.72 -5.08
C GLY A 309 -22.50 -2.72 -4.33
N ARG A 310 -21.52 -3.34 -5.00
CA ARG A 310 -20.54 -4.28 -4.40
C ARG A 310 -19.22 -3.59 -4.01
N ILE A 311 -19.02 -2.33 -4.38
CA ILE A 311 -17.78 -1.61 -4.07
C ILE A 311 -17.75 -1.28 -2.57
N PRO A 312 -16.71 -1.69 -1.84
CA PRO A 312 -16.58 -1.37 -0.43
C PRO A 312 -16.26 0.13 -0.22
N GLU A 313 -16.30 0.58 1.04
CA GLU A 313 -15.86 1.93 1.37
C GLU A 313 -14.43 2.19 0.89
N LEU A 314 -14.26 3.18 0.01
CA LEU A 314 -12.97 3.50 -0.60
C LEU A 314 -12.00 4.17 0.38
N PRO A 315 -10.68 4.05 0.19
CA PRO A 315 -9.67 4.60 1.11
C PRO A 315 -9.84 6.09 1.42
N ALA A 316 -10.16 6.91 0.42
CA ALA A 316 -10.35 8.35 0.61
C ALA A 316 -11.57 8.67 1.51
N VAL A 317 -12.68 7.95 1.32
CA VAL A 317 -13.89 8.08 2.14
C VAL A 317 -13.60 7.65 3.58
N ARG A 318 -12.91 6.51 3.75
CA ARG A 318 -12.52 5.99 5.06
C ARG A 318 -11.59 6.93 5.80
N ARG A 319 -10.60 7.54 5.12
CA ARG A 319 -9.75 8.57 5.72
C ARG A 319 -10.54 9.77 6.20
N ALA A 320 -11.47 10.26 5.39
CA ALA A 320 -12.35 11.37 5.78
C ALA A 320 -13.18 10.99 7.02
N ARG A 321 -13.80 9.82 7.03
CA ARG A 321 -14.58 9.32 8.16
C ARG A 321 -13.73 9.21 9.44
N TYR A 322 -12.54 8.62 9.39
CA TYR A 322 -11.67 8.47 10.56
C TYR A 322 -11.25 9.82 11.16
N ARG A 323 -11.02 10.83 10.32
CA ARG A 323 -10.69 12.18 10.78
C ARG A 323 -11.89 12.90 11.37
N THR A 324 -13.07 12.81 10.74
CA THR A 324 -14.27 13.58 11.15
C THR A 324 -15.03 12.93 12.30
N GLU A 325 -15.24 11.62 12.28
CA GLU A 325 -16.04 10.93 13.29
C GLU A 325 -15.20 10.54 14.52
N PHE A 326 -13.95 10.13 14.33
CA PHE A 326 -13.10 9.63 15.42
C PHE A 326 -12.01 10.61 15.85
N GLY A 327 -11.87 11.76 15.17
CA GLY A 327 -10.87 12.78 15.50
C GLY A 327 -9.42 12.29 15.41
N LEU A 328 -9.14 11.31 14.53
CA LEU A 328 -7.80 10.76 14.37
C LEU A 328 -6.88 11.75 13.65
N SER A 329 -5.58 11.70 13.97
CA SER A 329 -4.56 12.45 13.24
C SER A 329 -4.42 11.91 11.80
N SER A 330 -3.86 12.73 10.90
CA SER A 330 -3.53 12.27 9.55
C SER A 330 -2.60 11.06 9.57
N TYR A 331 -1.61 11.05 10.47
CA TYR A 331 -0.68 9.93 10.62
C TYR A 331 -1.38 8.63 11.01
N ASP A 332 -2.18 8.65 12.09
CA ASP A 332 -2.91 7.43 12.53
C ASP A 332 -3.86 6.93 11.45
N THR A 333 -4.54 7.87 10.79
CA THR A 333 -5.47 7.55 9.69
C THR A 333 -4.75 6.86 8.53
N GLU A 334 -3.60 7.38 8.10
CA GLU A 334 -2.81 6.75 7.02
C GLU A 334 -2.33 5.35 7.40
N VAL A 335 -1.80 5.17 8.61
CA VAL A 335 -1.34 3.84 9.06
C VAL A 335 -2.47 2.83 9.08
N LEU A 336 -3.65 3.22 9.58
CA LEU A 336 -4.81 2.34 9.65
C LEU A 336 -5.36 1.99 8.26
N VAL A 337 -5.56 2.99 7.38
CA VAL A 337 -6.20 2.79 6.07
C VAL A 337 -5.30 2.05 5.08
N ASN A 338 -3.97 2.21 5.19
CA ASN A 338 -3.02 1.56 4.30
C ASN A 338 -2.76 0.07 4.62
N ASP A 339 -3.29 -0.44 5.73
CA ASP A 339 -3.14 -1.82 6.14
C ASP A 339 -4.51 -2.45 6.44
N ALA A 340 -4.89 -3.46 5.66
CA ALA A 340 -6.21 -4.09 5.76
C ALA A 340 -6.43 -4.77 7.12
N ALA A 341 -5.38 -5.38 7.71
CA ALA A 341 -5.48 -6.03 9.01
C ALA A 341 -5.62 -4.98 10.12
N ALA A 342 -4.90 -3.87 10.03
CA ALA A 342 -5.04 -2.75 10.96
C ALA A 342 -6.42 -2.10 10.86
N THR A 343 -6.96 -1.89 9.65
CA THR A 343 -8.34 -1.43 9.43
C THR A 343 -9.35 -2.37 10.10
N ALA A 344 -9.28 -3.66 9.80
CA ALA A 344 -10.23 -4.65 10.32
C ALA A 344 -10.16 -4.74 11.85
N LEU A 345 -8.96 -4.72 12.41
CA LEU A 345 -8.75 -4.74 13.86
C LEU A 345 -9.30 -3.48 14.53
N PHE A 346 -9.04 -2.31 13.96
CA PHE A 346 -9.52 -1.03 14.49
C PHE A 346 -11.05 -0.96 14.47
N GLU A 347 -11.69 -1.20 13.33
CA GLU A 347 -13.14 -1.13 13.21
C GLU A 347 -13.86 -2.23 14.01
N GLY A 348 -13.34 -3.45 13.98
CA GLY A 348 -13.87 -4.55 14.78
C GLY A 348 -13.78 -4.27 16.28
N SER A 349 -12.68 -3.66 16.75
CA SER A 349 -12.52 -3.27 18.17
C SER A 349 -13.46 -2.14 18.57
N LEU A 350 -13.73 -1.18 17.68
CA LEU A 350 -14.74 -0.15 17.91
C LEU A 350 -16.14 -0.74 18.04
N ALA A 351 -16.49 -1.69 17.17
CA ALA A 351 -17.78 -2.35 17.21
C ALA A 351 -17.98 -3.21 18.47
N ALA A 352 -16.91 -3.83 18.98
CA ALA A 352 -16.95 -4.70 20.15
C ALA A 352 -16.83 -3.95 21.49
N GLY A 353 -16.18 -2.79 21.49
CA GLY A 353 -15.76 -2.08 22.71
C GLY A 353 -16.64 -0.92 23.10
N ALA A 354 -17.84 -1.18 23.60
CA ALA A 354 -18.72 -0.13 24.11
C ALA A 354 -18.00 0.77 25.13
N GLY A 355 -17.84 2.05 24.80
CA GLY A 355 -17.31 3.09 25.68
C GLY A 355 -15.79 3.28 25.69
N VAL A 356 -15.05 2.57 24.82
CA VAL A 356 -13.60 2.83 24.64
C VAL A 356 -13.39 3.91 23.58
N PRO A 357 -12.66 5.01 23.87
CA PRO A 357 -12.39 6.04 22.87
C PRO A 357 -11.61 5.52 21.66
N ALA A 358 -12.09 5.84 20.46
CA ALA A 358 -11.49 5.40 19.19
C ALA A 358 -9.97 5.72 19.11
N LYS A 359 -9.56 6.88 19.59
CA LYS A 359 -8.15 7.29 19.63
C LYS A 359 -7.26 6.33 20.41
N LEU A 360 -7.76 5.77 21.51
CA LEU A 360 -6.99 4.81 22.32
C LEU A 360 -6.83 3.47 21.58
N ILE A 361 -7.90 2.99 20.94
CA ILE A 361 -7.83 1.79 20.10
C ILE A 361 -6.85 2.03 18.94
N ALA A 362 -6.96 3.18 18.26
CA ALA A 362 -6.04 3.55 17.17
C ALA A 362 -4.57 3.53 17.62
N ASN A 363 -4.25 4.08 18.79
CA ASN A 363 -2.89 4.08 19.34
C ASN A 363 -2.35 2.66 19.55
N TRP A 364 -3.18 1.72 20.02
CA TRP A 364 -2.78 0.33 20.21
C TRP A 364 -2.57 -0.39 18.88
N VAL A 365 -3.43 -0.12 17.89
CA VAL A 365 -3.31 -0.70 16.56
C VAL A 365 -2.08 -0.14 15.83
N THR A 366 -1.95 1.18 15.73
CA THR A 366 -0.85 1.83 14.98
C THR A 366 0.52 1.66 15.65
N GLY A 367 0.54 1.48 16.96
CA GLY A 367 1.76 1.24 17.72
C GLY A 367 2.06 -0.24 17.92
N GLU A 368 1.44 -0.87 18.89
CA GLU A 368 1.86 -2.19 19.38
C GLU A 368 1.48 -3.32 18.43
N PHE A 369 0.25 -3.33 17.88
CA PHE A 369 -0.13 -4.34 16.89
C PHE A 369 0.76 -4.29 15.64
N MET A 370 0.98 -3.12 15.05
CA MET A 370 1.84 -2.98 13.88
C MET A 370 3.30 -3.37 14.17
N ARG A 371 3.77 -3.18 15.41
CA ARG A 371 5.09 -3.65 15.84
C ARG A 371 5.16 -5.19 15.87
N LEU A 372 4.13 -5.85 16.41
CA LEU A 372 4.04 -7.32 16.47
C LEU A 372 3.91 -7.92 15.05
N ALA A 373 3.07 -7.33 14.21
CA ALA A 373 2.84 -7.81 12.84
C ALA A 373 4.09 -7.71 11.95
N LYS A 374 5.00 -6.74 12.20
CA LYS A 374 6.26 -6.55 11.44
C LYS A 374 7.46 -7.28 12.08
N GLY A 375 7.32 -7.86 13.27
CA GLY A 375 8.41 -8.53 13.98
C GLY A 375 8.73 -9.92 13.45
N GLU A 376 9.90 -10.45 13.82
CA GLU A 376 10.26 -11.86 13.59
C GLU A 376 9.29 -12.75 14.36
N GLY A 377 8.43 -13.48 13.66
CA GLY A 377 7.33 -14.28 14.23
C GLY A 377 5.95 -13.79 13.83
N GLY A 378 5.86 -12.88 12.83
CA GLY A 378 4.60 -12.47 12.21
C GLY A 378 3.81 -13.69 11.71
N GLY A 379 2.56 -13.83 12.15
CA GLY A 379 1.68 -14.97 11.84
C GLY A 379 0.61 -15.15 12.91
N GLY A 380 0.71 -14.41 14.00
CA GLY A 380 -0.35 -14.32 15.01
C GLY A 380 -1.50 -13.42 14.56
N SER A 381 -2.57 -13.41 15.34
CA SER A 381 -3.72 -12.55 15.12
C SER A 381 -4.22 -11.96 16.45
N VAL A 382 -4.87 -10.81 16.37
CA VAL A 382 -5.55 -10.20 17.51
C VAL A 382 -7.04 -10.22 17.26
N ASP A 383 -7.79 -10.80 18.19
CA ASP A 383 -9.25 -10.71 18.18
C ASP A 383 -9.66 -9.27 18.52
N PRO A 384 -10.49 -8.61 17.69
CA PRO A 384 -10.91 -7.23 17.92
C PRO A 384 -11.62 -7.02 19.27
N ALA A 385 -12.44 -7.98 19.72
CA ALA A 385 -13.11 -7.89 21.01
C ALA A 385 -12.11 -7.97 22.18
N GLN A 386 -11.06 -8.78 22.03
CA GLN A 386 -10.01 -8.89 23.06
C GLN A 386 -9.14 -7.63 23.13
N LEU A 387 -8.87 -6.98 21.96
CA LEU A 387 -8.20 -5.69 21.97
C LEU A 387 -9.03 -4.63 22.69
N ALA A 388 -10.33 -4.57 22.43
CA ALA A 388 -11.24 -3.65 23.11
C ALA A 388 -11.23 -3.86 24.64
N VAL A 389 -11.27 -5.13 25.09
CA VAL A 389 -11.15 -5.50 26.52
C VAL A 389 -9.81 -5.02 27.07
N LEU A 390 -8.71 -5.25 26.36
CA LEU A 390 -7.37 -4.84 26.80
C LEU A 390 -7.28 -3.31 26.98
N VAL A 391 -7.74 -2.56 25.98
CA VAL A 391 -7.72 -1.09 26.02
C VAL A 391 -8.59 -0.59 27.16
N LYS A 392 -9.74 -1.21 27.41
CA LYS A 392 -10.61 -0.88 28.55
C LYS A 392 -9.90 -1.12 29.87
N LEU A 393 -9.25 -2.27 30.08
CA LEU A 393 -8.50 -2.57 31.31
C LEU A 393 -7.39 -1.55 31.58
N VAL A 394 -6.72 -1.06 30.54
CA VAL A 394 -5.72 0.01 30.66
C VAL A 394 -6.36 1.34 31.02
N THR A 395 -7.46 1.69 30.36
CA THR A 395 -8.19 2.95 30.58
C THR A 395 -8.78 3.02 31.98
N ASP A 396 -9.32 1.90 32.48
CA ASP A 396 -9.86 1.79 33.84
C ASP A 396 -8.76 1.70 34.90
N GLY A 397 -7.48 1.67 34.51
CA GLY A 397 -6.36 1.52 35.44
C GLY A 397 -6.25 0.13 36.09
N ALA A 398 -6.92 -0.87 35.52
CA ALA A 398 -6.90 -2.24 36.03
C ALA A 398 -5.56 -2.96 35.76
N ILE A 399 -4.86 -2.57 34.69
CA ILE A 399 -3.51 -3.03 34.35
C ILE A 399 -2.63 -1.85 33.87
N SER A 400 -1.31 -1.98 34.04
CA SER A 400 -0.37 -0.97 33.53
C SER A 400 -0.21 -1.10 32.00
N GLY A 401 0.15 0.01 31.32
CA GLY A 401 0.44 -0.01 29.88
C GLY A 401 1.59 -0.97 29.51
N THR A 402 2.58 -1.16 30.38
CA THR A 402 3.68 -2.12 30.18
C THR A 402 3.17 -3.55 30.21
N ASN A 403 2.39 -3.92 31.23
CA ASN A 403 1.80 -5.26 31.33
C ASN A 403 0.83 -5.53 30.17
N ALA A 404 0.07 -4.53 29.76
CA ALA A 404 -0.85 -4.65 28.63
C ALA A 404 -0.14 -4.99 27.30
N LYS A 405 1.08 -4.47 27.08
CA LYS A 405 1.89 -4.86 25.90
C LYS A 405 2.30 -6.31 25.95
N GLU A 406 2.66 -6.84 27.11
CA GLU A 406 2.97 -8.27 27.28
C GLU A 406 1.74 -9.13 27.07
N VAL A 407 0.58 -8.72 27.58
CA VAL A 407 -0.70 -9.42 27.38
C VAL A 407 -1.07 -9.44 25.89
N LEU A 408 -0.91 -8.31 25.17
CA LEU A 408 -1.19 -8.26 23.74
C LEU A 408 -0.25 -9.17 22.95
N ALA A 409 1.04 -9.18 23.29
CA ALA A 409 2.02 -10.04 22.63
C ALA A 409 1.71 -11.52 22.83
N GLU A 410 1.31 -11.93 24.05
CA GLU A 410 0.91 -13.31 24.36
C GLU A 410 -0.39 -13.68 23.62
N HIS A 411 -1.38 -12.79 23.63
CA HIS A 411 -2.63 -12.97 22.88
C HIS A 411 -2.38 -13.09 21.38
N TYR A 412 -1.50 -12.23 20.81
CA TYR A 412 -1.12 -12.27 19.40
C TYR A 412 -0.50 -13.62 19.00
N ALA A 413 0.37 -14.16 19.84
CA ALA A 413 1.11 -15.40 19.55
C ALA A 413 0.30 -16.67 19.76
N SER A 414 -0.55 -16.71 20.80
CA SER A 414 -1.22 -17.94 21.25
C SER A 414 -2.74 -17.90 21.20
N GLY A 415 -3.33 -16.72 20.98
CA GLY A 415 -4.77 -16.50 21.14
C GLY A 415 -5.20 -16.49 22.61
N GLY A 416 -6.45 -16.79 22.86
CA GLY A 416 -6.99 -16.87 24.21
C GLY A 416 -7.57 -15.57 24.75
N SER A 417 -8.17 -15.63 25.93
CA SER A 417 -8.81 -14.47 26.55
C SER A 417 -7.78 -13.55 27.20
N VAL A 418 -7.83 -12.27 26.86
CA VAL A 418 -7.03 -11.21 27.53
C VAL A 418 -7.24 -11.23 29.05
N ALA A 419 -8.49 -11.40 29.51
CA ALA A 419 -8.78 -11.47 30.94
C ALA A 419 -8.11 -12.68 31.61
N ALA A 420 -8.10 -13.85 30.95
CA ALA A 420 -7.44 -15.04 31.46
C ALA A 420 -5.91 -14.87 31.54
N ILE A 421 -5.29 -14.23 30.54
CA ILE A 421 -3.86 -13.95 30.54
C ILE A 421 -3.51 -12.99 31.68
N VAL A 422 -4.30 -11.92 31.87
CA VAL A 422 -4.10 -10.94 32.96
C VAL A 422 -4.16 -11.62 34.33
N GLU A 423 -5.12 -12.52 34.56
CA GLU A 423 -5.24 -13.27 35.80
C GLU A 423 -4.06 -14.25 35.99
N ALA A 424 -3.73 -15.03 34.96
CA ALA A 424 -2.63 -16.01 35.01
C ALA A 424 -1.27 -15.36 35.30
N ARG A 425 -1.05 -14.15 34.77
CA ARG A 425 0.19 -13.37 34.99
C ARG A 425 0.17 -12.54 36.27
N GLY A 426 -0.99 -12.43 36.95
CA GLY A 426 -1.13 -11.58 38.15
C GLY A 426 -0.91 -10.08 37.84
N PHE A 427 -1.32 -9.64 36.66
CA PHE A 427 -1.08 -8.26 36.20
C PHE A 427 -2.15 -7.25 36.65
N ARG A 428 -3.19 -7.70 37.38
CA ARG A 428 -4.18 -6.77 37.93
C ARG A 428 -3.52 -5.79 38.89
N GLN A 429 -3.80 -4.51 38.72
CA GLN A 429 -3.37 -3.49 39.63
C GLN A 429 -4.18 -3.53 40.94
N ILE A 430 -3.51 -3.28 42.03
CA ILE A 430 -4.13 -3.11 43.33
C ILE A 430 -4.86 -1.76 43.32
N SER A 431 -6.18 -1.79 43.23
CA SER A 431 -7.05 -0.62 43.26
C SER A 431 -7.69 -0.41 44.66
N ASP A 432 -7.50 -1.37 45.58
CA ASP A 432 -7.99 -1.23 46.93
C ASP A 432 -7.13 -0.24 47.72
N ALA A 433 -7.75 0.87 48.12
CA ALA A 433 -7.10 1.94 48.87
C ALA A 433 -6.54 1.42 50.24
N GLY A 434 -7.14 0.38 50.79
CA GLY A 434 -6.66 -0.22 52.04
C GLY A 434 -5.35 -1.00 51.88
N ALA A 435 -5.32 -1.88 50.86
CA ALA A 435 -4.13 -2.66 50.51
C ALA A 435 -2.97 -1.78 50.06
N LEU A 436 -3.27 -0.76 49.24
CA LEU A 436 -2.29 0.25 48.82
C LEU A 436 -1.77 1.04 50.02
N GLY A 437 -2.66 1.42 50.91
CA GLY A 437 -2.36 2.11 52.17
C GLY A 437 -1.36 1.35 53.04
N ALA A 438 -1.62 0.07 53.26
CA ALA A 438 -0.73 -0.79 54.05
C ALA A 438 0.67 -0.93 53.43
N ALA A 439 0.74 -1.08 52.09
CA ALA A 439 2.03 -1.13 51.39
C ALA A 439 2.81 0.18 51.50
N ILE A 440 2.13 1.31 51.41
CA ILE A 440 2.74 2.67 51.59
C ILE A 440 3.26 2.81 53.01
N ASP A 441 2.49 2.47 54.03
CA ASP A 441 2.89 2.57 55.44
C ASP A 441 4.12 1.72 55.72
N GLN A 442 4.16 0.50 55.20
CA GLN A 442 5.33 -0.38 55.31
C GLN A 442 6.58 0.22 54.65
N VAL A 443 6.45 0.83 53.47
CA VAL A 443 7.58 1.47 52.78
C VAL A 443 8.06 2.72 53.50
N LEU A 444 7.14 3.54 54.02
CA LEU A 444 7.50 4.72 54.80
C LEU A 444 8.26 4.33 56.06
N ALA A 445 7.79 3.32 56.80
CA ALA A 445 8.46 2.80 58.00
C ALA A 445 9.85 2.21 57.68
N ALA A 446 10.04 1.58 56.53
CA ALA A 446 11.30 0.98 56.12
C ALA A 446 12.32 2.00 55.59
N ASN A 447 11.91 3.23 55.24
CA ASN A 447 12.77 4.24 54.61
C ASN A 447 12.73 5.61 55.34
N PRO A 448 13.04 5.68 56.67
CA PRO A 448 12.92 6.90 57.46
C PRO A 448 13.82 8.04 56.96
N ALA A 449 14.97 7.74 56.38
CA ALA A 449 15.88 8.74 55.80
C ALA A 449 15.25 9.47 54.59
N ALA A 450 14.56 8.73 53.69
CA ALA A 450 13.88 9.33 52.55
C ALA A 450 12.65 10.16 52.95
N VAL A 451 11.97 9.78 54.02
CA VAL A 451 10.88 10.55 54.64
C VAL A 451 11.42 11.87 55.19
N ALA A 452 12.57 11.84 55.91
CA ALA A 452 13.23 13.02 56.43
C ALA A 452 13.71 13.96 55.31
N ASP A 453 14.27 13.42 54.25
CA ASP A 453 14.69 14.17 53.05
C ASP A 453 13.53 14.91 52.39
N TYR A 454 12.37 14.25 52.25
CA TYR A 454 11.16 14.89 51.71
C TYR A 454 10.71 16.06 52.59
N ARG A 455 10.66 15.87 53.93
CA ARG A 455 10.31 16.91 54.90
C ARG A 455 11.32 18.07 54.94
N ALA A 456 12.57 17.80 54.60
CA ALA A 456 13.59 18.81 54.39
C ALA A 456 13.51 19.57 53.04
N GLY A 457 12.41 19.31 52.23
CA GLY A 457 12.16 19.99 50.96
C GLY A 457 12.80 19.33 49.74
N LYS A 458 13.41 18.15 49.87
CA LYS A 458 14.00 17.41 48.73
C LYS A 458 12.93 16.65 47.98
N GLY A 459 12.24 17.28 47.01
CA GLY A 459 11.13 16.68 46.24
C GLY A 459 11.48 15.39 45.51
N ALA A 460 12.74 15.16 45.17
CA ALA A 460 13.21 13.91 44.54
C ALA A 460 12.99 12.64 45.40
N ALA A 461 12.88 12.79 46.74
CA ALA A 461 12.64 11.68 47.66
C ALA A 461 11.30 10.98 47.40
N VAL A 462 10.28 11.69 46.90
CA VAL A 462 8.99 11.08 46.52
C VAL A 462 9.17 10.06 45.40
N GLY A 463 9.96 10.37 44.39
CA GLY A 463 10.22 9.43 43.27
C GLY A 463 10.88 8.13 43.74
N PHE A 464 11.82 8.23 44.70
CA PHE A 464 12.41 7.05 45.31
C PHE A 464 11.38 6.22 46.10
N LEU A 465 10.56 6.86 46.95
CA LEU A 465 9.51 6.19 47.74
C LEU A 465 8.46 5.52 46.83
N VAL A 466 8.03 6.17 45.73
CA VAL A 466 7.18 5.57 44.72
C VAL A 466 7.83 4.30 44.16
N GLY A 467 9.11 4.35 43.79
CA GLY A 467 9.86 3.18 43.34
C GLY A 467 9.88 2.01 44.34
N GLN A 468 10.02 2.34 45.65
CA GLN A 468 9.97 1.30 46.71
C GLN A 468 8.58 0.69 46.88
N VAL A 469 7.50 1.48 46.81
CA VAL A 469 6.11 0.97 46.83
C VAL A 469 5.85 0.10 45.58
N MET A 470 6.27 0.53 44.41
CA MET A 470 6.16 -0.26 43.20
C MET A 470 6.90 -1.60 43.30
N LYS A 471 8.09 -1.60 43.94
CA LYS A 471 8.84 -2.84 44.21
C LYS A 471 8.13 -3.74 45.23
N ALA A 472 7.61 -3.19 46.31
CA ALA A 472 6.88 -3.93 47.36
C ALA A 472 5.58 -4.56 46.81
N THR A 473 4.92 -3.86 45.91
CA THR A 473 3.68 -4.33 45.24
C THR A 473 3.94 -5.11 43.94
N ARG A 474 5.20 -5.48 43.64
CA ARG A 474 5.62 -6.19 42.42
C ARG A 474 5.11 -5.52 41.13
N GLY A 475 5.06 -4.19 41.10
CA GLY A 475 4.54 -3.44 39.96
C GLY A 475 3.02 -3.41 39.81
N GLN A 476 2.28 -3.97 40.80
CA GLN A 476 0.81 -4.03 40.74
C GLN A 476 0.11 -2.76 41.24
N ALA A 477 0.83 -1.84 41.89
CA ALA A 477 0.24 -0.57 42.30
C ALA A 477 0.19 0.43 41.14
N ASN A 478 -0.84 1.29 41.12
CA ASN A 478 -0.89 2.42 40.20
C ASN A 478 0.07 3.51 40.67
N ALA A 479 1.10 3.81 39.87
CA ALA A 479 2.15 4.78 40.26
C ALA A 479 1.61 6.19 40.57
N ALA A 480 0.57 6.64 39.83
CA ALA A 480 -0.07 7.92 40.06
C ALA A 480 -0.83 7.94 41.40
N MET A 481 -1.59 6.88 41.69
CA MET A 481 -2.29 6.70 42.96
C MET A 481 -1.29 6.61 44.12
N VAL A 482 -0.21 5.82 43.94
CA VAL A 482 0.88 5.74 44.94
C VAL A 482 1.48 7.10 45.20
N GLN A 483 1.77 7.88 44.16
CA GLN A 483 2.36 9.24 44.34
C GLN A 483 1.43 10.18 45.09
N THR A 484 0.13 10.17 44.77
CA THR A 484 -0.88 10.98 45.49
C THR A 484 -1.01 10.55 46.92
N ALA A 485 -1.22 9.27 47.20
CA ALA A 485 -1.37 8.75 48.55
C ALA A 485 -0.09 8.86 49.40
N LEU A 486 1.11 8.77 48.80
CA LEU A 486 2.38 9.07 49.48
C LEU A 486 2.47 10.53 49.92
N LYS A 487 2.12 11.48 49.03
CA LYS A 487 2.14 12.91 49.36
C LYS A 487 1.18 13.22 50.52
N GLU A 488 -0.07 12.75 50.42
CA GLU A 488 -1.07 12.94 51.47
C GLU A 488 -0.57 12.43 52.84
N ARG A 489 0.09 11.26 52.89
CA ARG A 489 0.60 10.67 54.12
C ARG A 489 1.88 11.34 54.64
N LEU A 490 2.74 11.80 53.76
CA LEU A 490 3.94 12.54 54.11
C LEU A 490 3.61 13.94 54.68
N GLU A 491 2.47 14.53 54.22
CA GLU A 491 1.95 15.82 54.67
C GLU A 491 1.03 15.70 55.93
N ALA A 492 0.35 14.56 56.12
CA ALA A 492 -0.61 14.35 57.20
C ALA A 492 0.01 13.95 58.56
N VAL A 493 1.31 13.69 58.63
CA VAL A 493 2.01 13.36 59.87
C VAL A 493 2.80 14.60 60.35
N GLU A 494 2.09 15.56 60.93
CA GLU A 494 2.66 16.53 61.89
C GLU A 494 2.70 15.94 63.29
#